data_8c0c2f83b55d5efad392ca187cadde84
#
_entry.id   8c0c2f83b55d5efad392ca187cadde84
#
_cell.length_a   1.000
_cell.length_b   1.000
_cell.length_c   1.000
_cell.angle_alpha   90.00
_cell.angle_beta   90.00
_cell.angle_gamma   90.00
#
_symmetry.space_group_name_H-M   'P 1'
#
loop_
_entity.id
_entity.type
_entity.pdbx_description
1 polymer ?
#
loop_
_entity_poly.entity_id
_entity_poly.type
_entity_poly.pdbx_seq_one_letter_code
_entity_poly.pdbx_strand_id
1 'polypeptide(L)'
;MVEYMLFICSDPTAPEYVAAEDNIVEWVSEMEARGVARHGDRLRPIEDATTVTVRAGELLVSDGPFAETKEWIAGYDIISCANLDEAVEVASKHPMARFGKIEIRPVWPLGL
;
A
#
# COMPACT_ATOMS: atom_id res chain seq x y z
N MET A 1 15.10 -7.77 12.10
CA MET A 1 14.33 -6.88 11.20
C MET A 1 12.91 -7.42 11.07
N VAL A 2 11.97 -6.53 10.98
CA VAL A 2 10.55 -6.86 10.82
C VAL A 2 10.09 -6.36 9.47
N GLU A 3 9.35 -7.20 8.75
CA GLU A 3 8.71 -6.76 7.52
C GLU A 3 7.38 -6.10 7.82
N TYR A 4 7.09 -5.05 7.09
CA TYR A 4 5.82 -4.32 7.16
C TYR A 4 5.25 -4.18 5.76
N MET A 5 3.93 -4.35 5.65
CA MET A 5 3.20 -4.01 4.44
C MET A 5 2.67 -2.59 4.59
N LEU A 6 2.98 -1.75 3.62
CA LEU A 6 2.37 -0.42 3.50
C LEU A 6 1.24 -0.51 2.49
N PHE A 7 0.03 -0.25 2.93
CA PHE A 7 -1.11 -0.10 2.03
C PHE A 7 -1.23 1.37 1.67
N ILE A 8 -1.02 1.67 0.40
CA ILE A 8 -1.14 3.03 -0.11
C ILE A 8 -2.61 3.24 -0.45
N CYS A 9 -3.29 4.07 0.32
CA CYS A 9 -4.73 4.22 0.23
C CYS A 9 -5.14 5.59 -0.29
N SER A 10 -6.21 5.62 -1.08
CA SER A 10 -6.87 6.86 -1.41
C SER A 10 -7.57 7.40 -0.15
N ASP A 11 -7.74 8.71 -0.07
CA ASP A 11 -8.44 9.36 1.03
C ASP A 11 -9.15 10.60 0.47
N PRO A 12 -10.50 10.62 0.45
CA PRO A 12 -11.23 11.76 -0.10
C PRO A 12 -11.04 13.04 0.69
N THR A 13 -10.50 12.96 1.92
CA THR A 13 -10.21 14.15 2.75
C THR A 13 -8.80 14.68 2.54
N ALA A 14 -7.97 13.98 1.76
CA ALA A 14 -6.60 14.41 1.49
C ALA A 14 -6.58 15.62 0.55
N PRO A 15 -5.49 16.40 0.56
CA PRO A 15 -5.29 17.47 -0.42
C PRO A 15 -5.30 16.93 -1.84
N GLU A 16 -5.67 17.78 -2.79
CA GLU A 16 -5.64 17.43 -4.20
C GLU A 16 -4.21 17.07 -4.63
N TYR A 17 -4.09 16.02 -5.45
CA TYR A 17 -2.81 15.55 -5.95
C TYR A 17 -2.12 16.62 -6.82
N VAL A 18 -0.85 16.88 -6.54
CA VAL A 18 -0.01 17.82 -7.29
C VAL A 18 1.20 17.05 -7.81
N ALA A 19 1.23 16.78 -9.11
CA ALA A 19 2.28 15.97 -9.73
C ALA A 19 3.69 16.52 -9.47
N ALA A 20 3.86 17.84 -9.45
CA ALA A 20 5.15 18.47 -9.21
C ALA A 20 5.69 18.22 -7.79
N GLU A 21 4.82 17.85 -6.85
CA GLU A 21 5.19 17.56 -5.47
C GLU A 21 5.30 16.06 -5.19
N ASP A 22 5.11 15.23 -6.22
CA ASP A 22 5.22 13.78 -6.10
C ASP A 22 6.68 13.37 -6.20
N ASN A 23 7.27 13.04 -5.06
CA ASN A 23 8.68 12.68 -4.93
C ASN A 23 8.88 11.16 -4.86
N ILE A 24 8.05 10.38 -5.56
CA ILE A 24 8.12 8.90 -5.46
C ILE A 24 9.47 8.35 -5.91
N VAL A 25 10.08 8.93 -6.94
CA VAL A 25 11.38 8.46 -7.44
C VAL A 25 12.45 8.63 -6.38
N GLU A 26 12.47 9.78 -5.71
CA GLU A 26 13.42 10.06 -4.63
C GLU A 26 13.17 9.15 -3.42
N TRP A 27 11.91 8.90 -3.10
CA TRP A 27 11.57 7.99 -2.00
C TRP A 27 12.07 6.57 -2.28
N VAL A 28 11.81 6.05 -3.47
CA VAL A 28 12.27 4.72 -3.87
C VAL A 28 13.79 4.64 -3.81
N SER A 29 14.49 5.64 -4.34
CA SER A 29 15.95 5.68 -4.33
C SER A 29 16.51 5.70 -2.91
N GLU A 30 15.93 6.50 -2.03
CA GLU A 30 16.37 6.57 -0.64
C GLU A 30 16.15 5.24 0.07
N MET A 31 14.99 4.63 -0.09
CA MET A 31 14.67 3.38 0.62
C MET A 31 15.46 2.20 0.09
N GLU A 32 15.78 2.18 -1.21
CA GLU A 32 16.70 1.20 -1.77
C GLU A 32 18.11 1.38 -1.21
N ALA A 33 18.62 2.61 -1.18
CA ALA A 33 19.93 2.92 -0.65
C ALA A 33 20.05 2.56 0.84
N ARG A 34 18.99 2.72 1.61
CA ARG A 34 18.93 2.35 3.03
C ARG A 34 18.77 0.85 3.25
N GLY A 35 18.52 0.07 2.19
CA GLY A 35 18.25 -1.36 2.30
C GLY A 35 16.89 -1.69 2.92
N VAL A 36 15.98 -0.74 2.94
CA VAL A 36 14.65 -0.88 3.54
C VAL A 36 13.63 -1.45 2.56
N ALA A 37 13.70 -1.01 1.29
CA ALA A 37 12.73 -1.41 0.28
C ALA A 37 12.92 -2.89 -0.10
N ARG A 38 11.82 -3.62 -0.20
CA ARG A 38 11.80 -5.01 -0.66
C ARG A 38 11.07 -5.14 -1.98
N HIS A 39 9.81 -4.73 -2.04
CA HIS A 39 9.00 -4.80 -3.25
C HIS A 39 7.81 -3.86 -3.10
N GLY A 40 7.40 -3.22 -4.20
CA GLY A 40 6.22 -2.40 -4.19
C GLY A 40 5.85 -1.95 -5.58
N ASP A 41 4.57 -1.70 -5.77
CA ASP A 41 4.03 -1.25 -7.05
C ASP A 41 2.70 -0.52 -6.87
N ARG A 42 2.30 0.19 -7.91
CA ARG A 42 0.93 0.69 -8.04
C ARG A 42 0.01 -0.46 -8.45
N LEU A 43 -1.24 -0.35 -8.07
CA LEU A 43 -2.29 -1.21 -8.59
C LEU A 43 -3.04 -0.48 -9.70
N ARG A 44 -3.61 -1.24 -10.64
CA ARG A 44 -4.51 -0.66 -11.62
C ARG A 44 -5.74 -0.09 -10.91
N PRO A 45 -6.50 0.81 -11.59
CA PRO A 45 -7.68 1.41 -10.97
C PRO A 45 -8.66 0.37 -10.43
N ILE A 46 -9.44 0.78 -9.45
CA ILE A 46 -10.38 -0.10 -8.74
C ILE A 46 -11.40 -0.77 -9.70
N GLU A 47 -11.67 -0.14 -10.83
CA GLU A 47 -12.56 -0.71 -11.87
C GLU A 47 -12.01 -2.01 -12.46
N ASP A 48 -10.70 -2.22 -12.36
CA ASP A 48 -10.05 -3.44 -12.85
C ASP A 48 -9.97 -4.55 -11.80
N ALA A 49 -10.57 -4.35 -10.63
CA ALA A 49 -10.57 -5.36 -9.58
C ALA A 49 -11.48 -6.53 -9.91
N THR A 50 -11.10 -7.71 -9.41
CA THR A 50 -11.91 -8.92 -9.51
C THR A 50 -11.98 -9.53 -8.12
N THR A 51 -13.17 -9.89 -7.68
CA THR A 51 -13.37 -10.50 -6.36
C THR A 51 -13.78 -11.97 -6.52
N VAL A 52 -13.14 -12.84 -5.76
CA VAL A 52 -13.39 -14.28 -5.79
C VAL A 52 -13.87 -14.72 -4.42
N THR A 53 -15.00 -15.44 -4.39
CA THR A 53 -15.49 -16.08 -3.18
C THR A 53 -15.90 -17.52 -3.48
N VAL A 54 -15.79 -18.37 -2.46
CA VAL A 54 -16.33 -19.72 -2.52
C VAL A 54 -17.29 -19.87 -1.36
N ARG A 55 -18.55 -20.22 -1.68
CA ARG A 55 -19.60 -20.40 -0.68
C ARG A 55 -20.30 -21.73 -0.94
N ALA A 56 -20.37 -22.58 0.08
CA ALA A 56 -20.96 -23.90 -0.02
C ALA A 56 -20.38 -24.71 -1.20
N GLY A 57 -19.07 -24.60 -1.44
CA GLY A 57 -18.37 -25.26 -2.53
C GLY A 57 -18.55 -24.61 -3.89
N GLU A 58 -19.26 -23.50 -3.99
CA GLU A 58 -19.53 -22.81 -5.24
C GLU A 58 -18.59 -21.61 -5.42
N LEU A 59 -17.94 -21.56 -6.60
CA LEU A 59 -17.07 -20.45 -6.98
C LEU A 59 -17.90 -19.28 -7.49
N LEU A 60 -17.69 -18.11 -6.91
CA LEU A 60 -18.30 -16.85 -7.34
C LEU A 60 -17.19 -15.88 -7.71
N VAL A 61 -17.27 -15.35 -8.92
CA VAL A 61 -16.32 -14.34 -9.41
C VAL A 61 -17.12 -13.10 -9.79
N SER A 62 -16.73 -11.96 -9.23
CA SER A 62 -17.40 -10.69 -9.47
C SER A 62 -16.41 -9.65 -9.98
N ASP A 63 -16.85 -8.82 -10.92
CA ASP A 63 -16.08 -7.65 -11.32
C ASP A 63 -16.18 -6.59 -10.23
N GLY A 64 -15.06 -5.93 -9.97
CA GLY A 64 -15.00 -4.87 -8.98
C GLY A 64 -14.51 -5.34 -7.61
N PRO A 65 -14.34 -4.42 -6.67
CA PRO A 65 -13.88 -4.74 -5.32
C PRO A 65 -14.98 -5.44 -4.52
N PHE A 66 -14.56 -6.14 -3.44
CA PHE A 66 -15.49 -6.85 -2.56
C PHE A 66 -16.43 -5.91 -1.79
N ALA A 67 -16.07 -4.64 -1.65
CA ALA A 67 -16.90 -3.65 -0.99
C ALA A 67 -16.77 -2.30 -1.69
N GLU A 68 -17.89 -1.59 -1.83
CA GLU A 68 -17.86 -0.22 -2.29
C GLU A 68 -17.42 0.68 -1.15
N THR A 69 -16.39 1.48 -1.40
CA THR A 69 -15.86 2.41 -0.43
C THR A 69 -15.25 3.62 -1.15
N LYS A 70 -15.20 4.76 -0.46
CA LYS A 70 -14.53 5.96 -0.96
C LYS A 70 -13.03 5.90 -0.74
N GLU A 71 -12.56 4.94 0.07
CA GLU A 71 -11.16 4.69 0.34
C GLU A 71 -10.82 3.32 -0.22
N TRP A 72 -9.80 3.25 -1.06
CA TRP A 72 -9.36 1.99 -1.64
C TRP A 72 -7.84 1.93 -1.67
N ILE A 73 -7.32 0.71 -1.79
CA ILE A 73 -5.88 0.47 -1.88
C ILE A 73 -5.45 0.73 -3.32
N ALA A 74 -4.56 1.72 -3.49
CA ALA A 74 -4.06 2.13 -4.80
C ALA A 74 -2.68 1.57 -5.10
N GLY A 75 -2.00 1.02 -4.10
CA GLY A 75 -0.67 0.44 -4.23
C GLY A 75 -0.21 -0.19 -2.94
N TYR A 76 0.98 -0.74 -2.97
CA TYR A 76 1.56 -1.37 -1.79
C TYR A 76 3.08 -1.29 -1.82
N ASP A 77 3.68 -1.36 -0.64
CA ASP A 77 5.13 -1.54 -0.48
C ASP A 77 5.39 -2.52 0.64
N ILE A 78 6.36 -3.40 0.44
CA ILE A 78 6.89 -4.25 1.51
C ILE A 78 8.24 -3.67 1.90
N ILE A 79 8.40 -3.34 3.17
CA ILE A 79 9.62 -2.76 3.71
C ILE A 79 10.13 -3.61 4.89
N SER A 80 11.44 -3.57 5.12
CA SER A 80 12.07 -4.25 6.24
C SER A 80 12.71 -3.22 7.15
N CYS A 81 12.22 -3.11 8.38
CA CYS A 81 12.62 -2.08 9.33
C CYS A 81 12.97 -2.71 10.68
N ALA A 82 13.71 -1.96 11.48
CA ALA A 82 14.07 -2.42 12.82
C ALA A 82 12.85 -2.50 13.74
N ASN A 83 11.91 -1.57 13.60
CA ASN A 83 10.73 -1.45 14.44
C ASN A 83 9.66 -0.57 13.78
N LEU A 84 8.53 -0.43 14.45
CA LEU A 84 7.41 0.37 13.94
C LEU A 84 7.78 1.85 13.79
N ASP A 85 8.58 2.40 14.69
CA ASP A 85 8.99 3.81 14.60
C ASP A 85 9.73 4.08 13.29
N GLU A 86 10.62 3.18 12.87
CA GLU A 86 11.30 3.29 11.59
C GLU A 86 10.31 3.17 10.43
N ALA A 87 9.37 2.23 10.50
CA ALA A 87 8.35 2.07 9.47
C ALA A 87 7.50 3.32 9.32
N VAL A 88 7.15 3.98 10.42
CA VAL A 88 6.41 5.25 10.41
C VAL A 88 7.23 6.35 9.75
N GLU A 89 8.52 6.44 10.08
CA GLU A 89 9.41 7.42 9.48
C GLU A 89 9.52 7.21 7.97
N VAL A 90 9.71 5.96 7.54
CA VAL A 90 9.76 5.59 6.12
C VAL A 90 8.46 5.97 5.40
N ALA A 91 7.32 5.59 5.96
CA ALA A 91 6.01 5.88 5.36
C ALA A 91 5.72 7.38 5.31
N SER A 92 6.17 8.15 6.32
CA SER A 92 5.93 9.60 6.37
C SER A 92 6.60 10.36 5.23
N LYS A 93 7.65 9.79 4.65
CA LYS A 93 8.37 10.39 3.52
C LYS A 93 7.76 10.04 2.16
N HIS A 94 6.85 9.07 2.11
CA HIS A 94 6.18 8.69 0.88
C HIS A 94 5.21 9.79 0.45
N PRO A 95 5.18 10.17 -0.83
CA PRO A 95 4.29 11.26 -1.28
C PRO A 95 2.81 11.00 -0.97
N MET A 96 2.38 9.75 -1.00
CA MET A 96 0.98 9.41 -0.76
C MET A 96 0.57 9.50 0.71
N ALA A 97 1.52 9.71 1.62
CA ALA A 97 1.16 10.08 2.99
C ALA A 97 0.52 11.48 3.03
N ARG A 98 0.82 12.32 2.03
CA ARG A 98 0.23 13.66 1.89
C ARG A 98 -1.02 13.67 1.01
N PHE A 99 -1.00 12.90 -0.09
CA PHE A 99 -2.08 12.89 -1.08
C PHE A 99 -3.12 11.79 -0.86
N GLY A 100 -2.94 11.01 0.16
CA GLY A 100 -3.82 9.94 0.58
C GLY A 100 -3.51 9.61 2.01
N LYS A 101 -3.43 8.31 2.30
CA LYS A 101 -2.94 7.83 3.59
C LYS A 101 -2.26 6.48 3.42
N ILE A 102 -1.42 6.13 4.37
CA ILE A 102 -0.71 4.85 4.36
C ILE A 102 -1.03 4.09 5.62
N GLU A 103 -1.57 2.88 5.45
CA GLU A 103 -1.79 1.96 6.56
C GLU A 103 -0.59 1.03 6.66
N ILE A 104 0.00 0.91 7.84
CA ILE A 104 1.16 0.07 8.09
C ILE A 104 0.70 -1.19 8.83
N ARG A 105 0.99 -2.37 8.28
CA ARG A 105 0.67 -3.64 8.90
C ARG A 105 1.93 -4.48 9.06
N PRO A 106 2.30 -4.88 10.28
CA PRO A 106 3.42 -5.82 10.44
C PRO A 106 3.06 -7.16 9.81
N VAL A 107 4.01 -7.74 9.10
CA VAL A 107 3.84 -9.08 8.53
C VAL A 107 3.98 -10.10 9.66
N TRP A 108 3.07 -11.05 9.70
CA TRP A 108 3.10 -12.16 10.65
C TRP A 108 3.32 -13.45 9.86
N PRO A 109 4.58 -13.92 9.75
CA PRO A 109 4.88 -15.10 8.94
C PRO A 109 4.12 -16.34 9.42
N LEU A 110 3.70 -17.16 8.46
CA LEU A 110 2.99 -18.41 8.76
C LEU A 110 3.91 -19.47 9.40
N GLY A 111 5.22 -19.30 9.27
CA GLY A 111 6.17 -20.26 9.82
C GLY A 111 6.35 -21.54 8.97
N LEU A 112 5.98 -21.47 7.71
CA LEU A 112 6.11 -22.60 6.79
C LEU A 112 7.53 -22.77 6.27
#